data_03229a7cbb7b5b1f187eee216951855b
#
_entry.id   03229a7cbb7b5b1f187eee216951855b
#
_cell.length_a   1.000
_cell.length_b   1.000
_cell.length_c   1.000
_cell.angle_alpha   90.00
_cell.angle_beta   90.00
_cell.angle_gamma   90.00
#
_symmetry.space_group_name_H-M   'P 1'
#
loop_
_entity.id
_entity.type
_entity.pdbx_description
1 polymer ?
#
loop_
_entity_poly.entity_id
_entity_poly.type
_entity_poly.pdbx_seq_one_letter_code
_entity_poly.pdbx_strand_id
1 'polypeptide(L)'
;ISAASTLQQSFQALLAAEMGMNLQMALGWRRHVLIHASSVEKDGRALVMTGESGSGKSTLAAMLGERGWRFMGDEFALLDLDSGAIFPFPRLVSLKNAAIGVMQDFVGSAGRFGPLMHATPKGDIRHLIPPADAVARMHEGASPKLLLFPRFGHARDIRPVGQGETFMRLTQASTN
;
A
#
# COMPACT_ATOMS: atom_id res chain seq x y z
N ILE A 1 -9.37 18.54 29.39
CA ILE A 1 -9.16 17.68 28.20
C ILE A 1 -8.23 16.56 28.65
N SER A 2 -8.65 15.28 28.53
CA SER A 2 -7.82 14.17 28.99
C SER A 2 -6.66 13.95 28.01
N ALA A 3 -5.52 13.41 28.47
CA ALA A 3 -4.39 13.06 27.62
C ALA A 3 -4.79 12.12 26.46
N ALA A 4 -5.76 11.24 26.68
CA ALA A 4 -6.30 10.35 25.66
C ALA A 4 -7.02 11.13 24.53
N SER A 5 -7.78 12.19 24.85
CA SER A 5 -8.45 13.01 23.83
C SER A 5 -7.46 13.80 22.99
N THR A 6 -6.37 14.29 23.58
CA THR A 6 -5.30 15.00 22.87
C THR A 6 -4.54 14.07 21.92
N LEU A 7 -4.22 12.86 22.34
CA LEU A 7 -3.60 11.86 21.49
C LEU A 7 -4.49 11.50 20.29
N GLN A 8 -5.77 11.30 20.50
CA GLN A 8 -6.71 10.95 19.41
C GLN A 8 -6.83 12.10 18.40
N GLN A 9 -6.86 13.36 18.85
CA GLN A 9 -6.87 14.52 17.96
C GLN A 9 -5.58 14.60 17.14
N SER A 10 -4.42 14.33 17.75
CA SER A 10 -3.13 14.31 17.04
C SER A 10 -3.10 13.25 15.94
N PHE A 11 -3.65 12.07 16.20
CA PHE A 11 -3.71 11.00 15.19
C PHE A 11 -4.68 11.31 14.04
N GLN A 12 -5.80 11.94 14.33
CA GLN A 12 -6.73 12.43 13.30
C GLN A 12 -6.07 13.49 12.42
N ALA A 13 -5.30 14.40 13.00
CA ALA A 13 -4.55 15.40 12.25
C ALA A 13 -3.48 14.78 11.35
N LEU A 14 -2.75 13.75 11.82
CA LEU A 14 -1.79 13.01 11.01
C LEU A 14 -2.47 12.28 9.84
N LEU A 15 -3.60 11.64 10.08
CA LEU A 15 -4.36 10.96 9.03
C LEU A 15 -4.89 11.97 7.99
N ALA A 16 -5.36 13.13 8.43
CA ALA A 16 -5.80 14.21 7.53
C ALA A 16 -4.63 14.76 6.69
N ALA A 17 -3.46 14.94 7.30
CA ALA A 17 -2.25 15.35 6.59
C ALA A 17 -1.82 14.31 5.53
N GLU A 18 -1.87 13.02 5.88
CA GLU A 18 -1.60 11.93 4.95
C GLU A 18 -2.56 11.93 3.74
N MET A 19 -3.86 12.11 3.99
CA MET A 19 -4.87 12.23 2.93
C MET A 19 -4.62 13.46 2.05
N GLY A 20 -4.23 14.59 2.66
CA GLY A 20 -3.86 15.82 1.96
C GLY A 20 -2.65 15.63 1.05
N MET A 21 -1.61 14.94 1.50
CA MET A 21 -0.46 14.61 0.67
C MET A 21 -0.84 13.71 -0.52
N ASN A 22 -1.69 12.71 -0.30
CA ASN A 22 -2.18 11.85 -1.39
C ASN A 22 -2.94 12.66 -2.44
N LEU A 23 -3.80 13.56 -2.01
CA LEU A 23 -4.53 14.46 -2.89
C LEU A 23 -3.59 15.37 -3.68
N GLN A 24 -2.59 15.96 -3.04
CA GLN A 24 -1.59 16.81 -3.71
C GLN A 24 -0.79 16.03 -4.74
N MET A 25 -0.41 14.80 -4.45
CA MET A 25 0.24 13.93 -5.43
C MET A 25 -0.69 13.64 -6.62
N ALA A 26 -1.91 13.23 -6.38
CA ALA A 26 -2.88 12.94 -7.43
C ALA A 26 -3.17 14.14 -8.33
N LEU A 27 -3.23 15.35 -7.77
CA LEU A 27 -3.52 16.58 -8.51
C LEU A 27 -2.29 17.21 -9.18
N GLY A 28 -1.11 17.10 -8.56
CA GLY A 28 0.11 17.85 -8.93
C GLY A 28 1.22 17.04 -9.58
N TRP A 29 1.30 15.74 -9.33
CA TRP A 29 2.39 14.92 -9.83
C TRP A 29 2.21 14.57 -11.31
N ARG A 30 3.18 14.92 -12.16
CA ARG A 30 3.09 14.74 -13.62
C ARG A 30 4.22 13.88 -14.21
N ARG A 31 5.21 13.54 -13.41
CA ARG A 31 6.37 12.75 -13.88
C ARG A 31 6.02 11.27 -14.06
N HIS A 32 5.12 10.75 -13.23
CA HIS A 32 4.72 9.34 -13.24
C HIS A 32 3.20 9.22 -13.38
N VAL A 33 2.73 8.12 -13.94
CA VAL A 33 1.35 7.70 -13.75
C VAL A 33 1.23 7.13 -12.34
N LEU A 34 0.31 7.64 -11.57
CA LEU A 34 0.00 7.20 -10.21
C LEU A 34 -1.08 6.13 -10.27
N ILE A 35 -0.73 4.90 -9.94
CA ILE A 35 -1.69 3.80 -9.87
C ILE A 35 -1.99 3.56 -8.39
N HIS A 36 -3.28 3.61 -7.99
CA HIS A 36 -3.69 3.23 -6.64
C HIS A 36 -3.47 1.72 -6.46
N ALA A 37 -2.34 1.38 -5.92
CA ALA A 37 -1.87 0.01 -5.82
C ALA A 37 -0.90 -0.16 -4.64
N SER A 38 -0.82 -1.39 -4.14
CA SER A 38 0.32 -1.82 -3.34
C SER A 38 1.34 -2.50 -4.25
N SER A 39 2.62 -2.36 -3.96
CA SER A 39 3.67 -2.97 -4.77
C SER A 39 4.83 -3.50 -3.95
N VAL A 40 5.42 -4.58 -4.44
CA VAL A 40 6.61 -5.22 -3.88
C VAL A 40 7.54 -5.65 -5.00
N GLU A 41 8.83 -5.78 -4.70
CA GLU A 41 9.86 -6.15 -5.68
C GLU A 41 10.64 -7.37 -5.20
N LYS A 42 11.03 -8.21 -6.14
CA LYS A 42 12.02 -9.27 -5.94
C LYS A 42 12.87 -9.44 -7.20
N ASP A 43 14.19 -9.43 -7.04
CA ASP A 43 15.17 -9.61 -8.12
C ASP A 43 14.94 -8.64 -9.31
N GLY A 44 14.69 -7.37 -9.02
CA GLY A 44 14.43 -6.31 -10.01
C GLY A 44 13.05 -6.39 -10.68
N ARG A 45 12.16 -7.28 -10.21
CA ARG A 45 10.83 -7.52 -10.78
C ARG A 45 9.75 -7.06 -9.82
N ALA A 46 8.88 -6.15 -10.28
CA ALA A 46 7.76 -5.66 -9.48
C ALA A 46 6.50 -6.52 -9.66
N LEU A 47 5.87 -6.83 -8.53
CA LEU A 47 4.48 -7.25 -8.43
C LEU A 47 3.66 -6.03 -8.03
N VAL A 48 2.69 -5.66 -8.85
CA VAL A 48 1.75 -4.56 -8.59
C VAL A 48 0.37 -5.14 -8.29
N MET A 49 -0.24 -4.69 -7.20
CA MET A 49 -1.53 -5.19 -6.73
C MET A 49 -2.53 -4.05 -6.68
N THR A 50 -3.56 -4.10 -7.52
CA THR A 50 -4.65 -3.11 -7.53
C THR A 50 -6.02 -3.77 -7.37
N GLY A 51 -7.03 -3.01 -7.00
CA GLY A 51 -8.39 -3.48 -6.74
C GLY A 51 -9.08 -2.67 -5.63
N GLU A 52 -10.29 -3.06 -5.30
CA GLU A 52 -11.14 -2.36 -4.33
C GLU A 52 -10.54 -2.25 -2.93
N SER A 53 -11.05 -1.31 -2.14
CA SER A 53 -10.71 -1.23 -0.72
C SER A 53 -11.13 -2.51 0.00
N GLY A 54 -10.27 -3.05 0.87
CA GLY A 54 -10.53 -4.31 1.58
C GLY A 54 -10.18 -5.58 0.79
N SER A 55 -9.73 -5.49 -0.46
CA SER A 55 -9.36 -6.66 -1.27
C SER A 55 -8.08 -7.39 -0.80
N GLY A 56 -7.38 -6.86 0.23
CA GLY A 56 -6.20 -7.49 0.83
C GLY A 56 -4.85 -7.02 0.28
N LYS A 57 -4.79 -6.01 -0.59
CA LYS A 57 -3.53 -5.49 -1.18
C LYS A 57 -2.47 -5.16 -0.14
N SER A 58 -2.79 -4.28 0.79
CA SER A 58 -1.88 -3.78 1.84
C SER A 58 -1.35 -4.92 2.70
N THR A 59 -2.23 -5.82 3.13
CA THR A 59 -1.87 -6.98 3.95
C THR A 59 -0.95 -7.93 3.19
N LEU A 60 -1.26 -8.21 1.91
CA LEU A 60 -0.43 -9.09 1.09
C LEU A 60 0.94 -8.47 0.81
N ALA A 61 1.00 -7.18 0.50
CA ALA A 61 2.27 -6.47 0.30
C ALA A 61 3.14 -6.50 1.57
N ALA A 62 2.55 -6.25 2.73
CA ALA A 62 3.24 -6.32 4.01
C ALA A 62 3.77 -7.74 4.29
N MET A 63 2.94 -8.78 4.11
CA MET A 63 3.36 -10.18 4.29
C MET A 63 4.49 -10.59 3.36
N LEU A 64 4.46 -10.14 2.12
CA LEU A 64 5.53 -10.39 1.16
C LEU A 64 6.83 -9.67 1.57
N GLY A 65 6.71 -8.43 2.08
CA GLY A 65 7.83 -7.67 2.65
C GLY A 65 8.53 -8.44 3.77
N GLU A 66 7.77 -9.06 4.68
CA GLU A 66 8.31 -9.89 5.76
C GLU A 66 8.93 -11.21 5.26
N ARG A 67 8.64 -11.61 4.02
CA ARG A 67 9.17 -12.83 3.36
C ARG A 67 10.29 -12.56 2.37
N GLY A 68 10.98 -11.43 2.52
CA GLY A 68 12.16 -11.11 1.72
C GLY A 68 11.88 -10.50 0.34
N TRP A 69 10.67 -9.98 0.13
CA TRP A 69 10.40 -9.06 -0.97
C TRP A 69 10.67 -7.64 -0.48
N ARG A 70 11.22 -6.79 -1.30
CA ARG A 70 11.31 -5.36 -0.98
C ARG A 70 9.93 -4.72 -1.10
N PHE A 71 9.45 -4.13 -0.01
CA PHE A 71 8.22 -3.35 -0.03
C PHE A 71 8.45 -2.05 -0.81
N MET A 72 7.64 -1.76 -1.82
CA MET A 72 7.76 -0.57 -2.64
C MET A 72 6.73 0.51 -2.30
N GLY A 73 5.52 0.14 -1.91
CA GLY A 73 4.48 1.09 -1.54
C GLY A 73 3.13 0.43 -1.31
N ASP A 74 2.21 1.17 -0.68
CA ASP A 74 0.86 0.68 -0.33
C ASP A 74 -0.28 1.58 -0.84
N GLU A 75 -0.03 2.80 -1.23
CA GLU A 75 -1.08 3.70 -1.72
C GLU A 75 -0.88 4.02 -3.20
N PHE A 76 0.38 4.21 -3.61
CA PHE A 76 0.74 4.50 -4.98
C PHE A 76 1.87 3.58 -5.47
N ALA A 77 1.68 3.06 -6.69
CA ALA A 77 2.75 2.57 -7.54
C ALA A 77 3.04 3.66 -8.59
N LEU A 78 4.28 4.12 -8.65
CA LEU A 78 4.70 5.21 -9.54
C LEU A 78 5.22 4.60 -10.83
N LEU A 79 4.43 4.63 -11.90
CA LEU A 79 4.86 4.16 -13.22
C LEU A 79 5.56 5.30 -13.97
N ASP A 80 6.84 5.13 -14.20
CA ASP A 80 7.63 6.02 -15.06
C ASP A 80 7.38 5.69 -16.53
N LEU A 81 6.94 6.69 -17.29
CA LEU A 81 6.53 6.47 -18.68
C LEU A 81 7.72 6.33 -19.66
N ASP A 82 8.88 6.85 -19.30
CA ASP A 82 10.06 6.78 -20.15
C ASP A 82 10.73 5.40 -20.06
N SER A 83 10.90 4.89 -18.83
CA SER A 83 11.55 3.60 -18.59
C SER A 83 10.58 2.42 -18.51
N GLY A 84 9.30 2.68 -18.28
CA GLY A 84 8.29 1.66 -17.95
C GLY A 84 8.50 1.00 -16.59
N ALA A 85 9.37 1.53 -15.75
CA ALA A 85 9.65 0.99 -14.43
C ALA A 85 8.61 1.48 -13.38
N ILE A 86 8.39 0.65 -12.37
CA ILE A 86 7.67 1.07 -11.16
C ILE A 86 8.70 1.60 -10.16
N PHE A 87 8.51 2.84 -9.72
CA PHE A 87 9.32 3.44 -8.66
C PHE A 87 8.62 3.31 -7.30
N PRO A 88 9.40 3.12 -6.22
CA PRO A 88 8.86 3.01 -4.89
C PRO A 88 8.30 4.33 -4.37
N PHE A 89 7.27 4.20 -3.54
CA PHE A 89 6.78 5.26 -2.66
C PHE A 89 6.52 4.64 -1.28
N PRO A 90 7.60 4.25 -0.56
CA PRO A 90 7.47 3.53 0.69
C PRO A 90 6.88 4.44 1.78
N ARG A 91 5.73 4.04 2.28
CA ARG A 91 5.00 4.68 3.36
C ARG A 91 4.67 3.65 4.43
N LEU A 92 4.14 4.11 5.56
CA LEU A 92 3.56 3.22 6.54
C LEU A 92 2.41 2.42 5.91
N VAL A 93 2.37 1.11 6.18
CA VAL A 93 1.27 0.28 5.70
C VAL A 93 0.04 0.51 6.56
N SER A 94 -1.06 0.93 5.95
CA SER A 94 -2.31 1.19 6.64
C SER A 94 -3.13 -0.09 6.79
N LEU A 95 -3.04 -0.74 7.95
CA LEU A 95 -3.80 -1.93 8.29
C LEU A 95 -5.16 -1.57 8.88
N LYS A 96 -6.20 -2.31 8.50
CA LYS A 96 -7.58 -2.01 8.90
C LYS A 96 -8.25 -3.23 9.50
N ASN A 97 -8.99 -3.01 10.60
CA ASN A 97 -9.86 -4.03 11.21
C ASN A 97 -9.13 -5.37 11.46
N ALA A 98 -9.64 -6.48 10.96
CA ALA A 98 -9.06 -7.81 11.15
C ALA A 98 -7.61 -7.96 10.64
N ALA A 99 -7.20 -7.18 9.63
CA ALA A 99 -5.83 -7.22 9.13
C ALA A 99 -4.78 -6.80 10.18
N ILE A 100 -5.19 -6.00 11.18
CA ILE A 100 -4.32 -5.56 12.28
C ILE A 100 -3.85 -6.78 13.08
N GLY A 101 -4.77 -7.60 13.58
CA GLY A 101 -4.46 -8.80 14.35
C GLY A 101 -3.63 -9.79 13.54
N VAL A 102 -4.06 -10.06 12.31
CA VAL A 102 -3.33 -10.96 11.39
C VAL A 102 -1.87 -10.55 11.21
N MET A 103 -1.62 -9.26 10.99
CA MET A 103 -0.25 -8.77 10.80
C MET A 103 0.55 -8.70 12.10
N GLN A 104 -0.08 -8.45 13.25
CA GLN A 104 0.59 -8.50 14.55
C GLN A 104 1.12 -9.91 14.84
N ASP A 105 0.30 -10.92 14.61
CA ASP A 105 0.70 -12.33 14.79
C ASP A 105 1.81 -12.73 13.79
N PHE A 106 1.73 -12.21 12.56
CA PHE A 106 2.67 -12.54 11.51
C PHE A 106 4.05 -11.88 11.70
N VAL A 107 4.10 -10.62 12.09
CA VAL A 107 5.35 -9.85 12.27
C VAL A 107 6.01 -10.18 13.61
N GLY A 108 5.22 -10.44 14.65
CA GLY A 108 5.72 -10.82 15.98
C GLY A 108 6.49 -9.71 16.73
N SER A 109 6.68 -8.53 16.13
CA SER A 109 7.40 -7.40 16.73
C SER A 109 6.48 -6.21 16.97
N ALA A 110 6.17 -5.95 18.24
CA ALA A 110 5.31 -4.84 18.64
C ALA A 110 5.90 -3.46 18.29
N GLY A 111 7.23 -3.31 18.25
CA GLY A 111 7.91 -2.04 18.00
C GLY A 111 7.76 -1.48 16.59
N ARG A 112 7.23 -2.28 15.65
CA ARG A 112 6.98 -1.84 14.27
C ARG A 112 5.57 -1.34 14.03
N PHE A 113 4.69 -1.41 15.03
CA PHE A 113 3.32 -0.94 14.94
C PHE A 113 3.16 0.40 15.62
N GLY A 114 2.54 1.35 14.92
CA GLY A 114 2.07 2.59 15.49
C GLY A 114 0.90 2.37 16.47
N PRO A 115 0.37 3.45 17.04
CA PRO A 115 -0.81 3.37 17.90
C PRO A 115 -2.04 2.91 17.13
N LEU A 116 -2.98 2.28 17.86
CA LEU A 116 -4.27 1.89 17.31
C LEU A 116 -5.20 3.12 17.31
N MET A 117 -5.75 3.43 16.15
CA MET A 117 -6.73 4.49 15.96
C MET A 117 -8.11 3.86 15.81
N HIS A 118 -9.00 4.16 16.77
CA HIS A 118 -10.37 3.66 16.78
C HIS A 118 -11.34 4.61 16.07
N ALA A 119 -12.44 4.05 15.62
CA ALA A 119 -13.60 4.79 15.10
C ALA A 119 -13.26 5.78 13.97
N THR A 120 -12.31 5.43 13.10
CA THR A 120 -12.08 6.21 11.88
C THR A 120 -13.20 5.95 10.85
N PRO A 121 -13.38 6.79 9.83
CA PRO A 121 -14.35 6.53 8.76
C PRO A 121 -14.15 5.19 8.04
N LYS A 122 -12.97 4.58 8.18
CA LYS A 122 -12.59 3.29 7.57
C LYS A 122 -12.50 2.15 8.60
N GLY A 123 -13.05 2.34 9.81
CA GLY A 123 -12.95 1.40 10.93
C GLY A 123 -11.69 1.62 11.78
N ASP A 124 -11.23 0.61 12.47
CA ASP A 124 -9.98 0.67 13.22
C ASP A 124 -8.78 0.64 12.27
N ILE A 125 -7.83 1.54 12.50
CA ILE A 125 -6.60 1.64 11.69
C ILE A 125 -5.38 1.53 12.60
N ARG A 126 -4.39 0.79 12.13
CA ARG A 126 -3.05 0.74 12.73
C ARG A 126 -2.00 0.74 11.64
N HIS A 127 -0.99 1.59 11.79
CA HIS A 127 0.10 1.65 10.84
C HIS A 127 1.20 0.65 11.20
N LEU A 128 1.74 -0.02 10.18
CA LEU A 128 2.93 -0.87 10.28
C LEU A 128 4.09 -0.18 9.55
N ILE A 129 5.24 -0.10 10.23
CA ILE A 129 6.49 0.38 9.64
C ILE A 129 7.01 -0.71 8.70
N PRO A 130 7.25 -0.42 7.40
CA PRO A 130 7.81 -1.39 6.48
C PRO A 130 9.26 -1.76 6.85
N PRO A 131 9.83 -2.85 6.28
CA PRO A 131 11.26 -3.18 6.46
C PRO A 131 12.17 -2.02 6.06
N ALA A 132 13.32 -1.90 6.73
CA ALA A 132 14.24 -0.76 6.56
C ALA A 132 14.79 -0.61 5.13
N ASP A 133 14.97 -1.71 4.41
CA ASP A 133 15.41 -1.72 3.02
C ASP A 133 14.43 -1.05 2.06
N ALA A 134 13.14 -1.01 2.39
CA ALA A 134 12.14 -0.28 1.62
C ALA A 134 12.48 1.21 1.49
N VAL A 135 12.92 1.82 2.58
CA VAL A 135 13.32 3.24 2.62
C VAL A 135 14.74 3.42 2.06
N ALA A 136 15.68 2.55 2.44
CA ALA A 136 17.06 2.63 1.99
C ALA A 136 17.18 2.56 0.45
N ARG A 137 16.31 1.80 -0.20
CA ARG A 137 16.29 1.58 -1.65
C ARG A 137 15.13 2.30 -2.37
N MET A 138 14.63 3.40 -1.81
CA MET A 138 13.46 4.12 -2.34
C MET A 138 13.69 4.78 -3.71
N HIS A 139 14.93 4.85 -4.18
CA HIS A 139 15.28 5.39 -5.50
C HIS A 139 15.45 4.31 -6.57
N GLU A 140 15.37 3.04 -6.21
CA GLU A 140 15.56 1.93 -7.13
C GLU A 140 14.23 1.47 -7.72
N GLY A 141 14.00 1.74 -8.99
CA GLY A 141 12.86 1.25 -9.75
C GLY A 141 12.94 -0.26 -9.99
N ALA A 142 11.81 -0.86 -10.38
CA ALA A 142 11.73 -2.27 -10.75
C ALA A 142 10.84 -2.48 -11.97
N SER A 143 11.18 -3.48 -12.80
CA SER A 143 10.41 -3.81 -13.99
C SER A 143 9.08 -4.47 -13.62
N PRO A 144 7.91 -3.94 -14.02
CA PRO A 144 6.63 -4.59 -13.75
C PRO A 144 6.55 -5.94 -14.48
N LYS A 145 6.35 -7.02 -13.76
CA LYS A 145 6.27 -8.37 -14.31
C LYS A 145 4.95 -9.07 -14.03
N LEU A 146 4.29 -8.69 -12.95
CA LEU A 146 3.02 -9.29 -12.58
C LEU A 146 2.08 -8.21 -12.06
N LEU A 147 0.86 -8.20 -12.59
CA LEU A 147 -0.25 -7.42 -12.10
C LEU A 147 -1.26 -8.38 -11.47
N LEU A 148 -1.59 -8.14 -10.20
CA LEU A 148 -2.49 -8.97 -9.44
C LEU A 148 -3.73 -8.16 -9.01
N PHE A 149 -4.89 -8.78 -9.09
CA PHE A 149 -6.17 -8.24 -8.61
C PHE A 149 -6.67 -9.13 -7.45
N PRO A 150 -6.14 -8.92 -6.23
CA PRO A 150 -6.49 -9.79 -5.11
C PRO A 150 -7.95 -9.61 -4.70
N ARG A 151 -8.56 -10.69 -4.22
CA ARG A 151 -9.91 -10.73 -3.63
C ARG A 151 -9.88 -11.55 -2.36
N PHE A 152 -9.78 -10.89 -1.24
CA PHE A 152 -9.83 -11.55 0.07
C PHE A 152 -11.24 -12.08 0.36
N GLY A 153 -11.32 -13.21 1.07
CA GLY A 153 -12.59 -13.81 1.49
C GLY A 153 -13.29 -14.68 0.43
N HIS A 154 -12.66 -14.89 -0.72
CA HIS A 154 -13.15 -15.80 -1.76
C HIS A 154 -12.40 -17.15 -1.77
N ALA A 155 -12.91 -18.11 -2.50
CA ALA A 155 -12.22 -19.39 -2.72
C ALA A 155 -10.83 -19.17 -3.34
N ARG A 156 -9.89 -20.06 -3.00
CA ARG A 156 -8.53 -20.01 -3.58
C ARG A 156 -8.60 -20.34 -5.06
N ASP A 157 -8.53 -19.31 -5.86
CA ASP A 157 -8.52 -19.39 -7.31
C ASP A 157 -7.53 -18.37 -7.89
N ILE A 158 -6.70 -18.79 -8.83
CA ILE A 158 -5.79 -17.92 -9.58
C ILE A 158 -6.06 -18.15 -11.05
N ARG A 159 -6.58 -17.14 -11.71
CA ARG A 159 -6.88 -17.17 -13.14
C ARG A 159 -6.28 -15.97 -13.87
N PRO A 160 -5.87 -16.16 -15.14
CA PRO A 160 -5.43 -15.05 -15.96
C PRO A 160 -6.59 -14.07 -16.21
N VAL A 161 -6.26 -12.80 -16.31
CA VAL A 161 -7.18 -11.73 -16.68
C VAL A 161 -6.82 -11.25 -18.09
N GLY A 162 -7.82 -11.09 -18.95
CA GLY A 162 -7.61 -10.65 -20.32
C GLY A 162 -7.07 -9.21 -20.41
N GLN A 163 -6.37 -8.89 -21.48
CA GLN A 163 -5.72 -7.58 -21.67
C GLN A 163 -6.70 -6.41 -21.59
N GLY A 164 -7.89 -6.51 -22.20
CA GLY A 164 -8.90 -5.47 -22.17
C GLY A 164 -9.42 -5.21 -20.76
N GLU A 165 -9.71 -6.26 -19.99
CA GLU A 165 -10.13 -6.15 -18.59
C GLU A 165 -9.00 -5.56 -17.73
N THR A 166 -7.75 -6.00 -17.96
CA THR A 166 -6.58 -5.47 -17.27
C THR A 166 -6.43 -3.97 -17.51
N PHE A 167 -6.54 -3.52 -18.75
CA PHE A 167 -6.48 -2.12 -19.11
C PHE A 167 -7.58 -1.30 -18.41
N MET A 168 -8.82 -1.76 -18.44
CA MET A 168 -9.93 -1.09 -17.78
C MET A 168 -9.72 -0.95 -16.27
N ARG A 169 -9.25 -2.01 -15.62
CA ARG A 169 -8.97 -1.99 -14.17
C ARG A 169 -7.81 -1.05 -13.82
N LEU A 170 -6.77 -0.99 -14.64
CA LEU A 170 -5.66 -0.05 -14.45
C LEU A 170 -6.09 1.39 -14.64
N THR A 171 -6.89 1.68 -15.65
CA THR A 171 -7.44 3.02 -15.89
C THR A 171 -8.30 3.48 -14.70
N GLN A 172 -9.11 2.59 -14.13
CA GLN A 172 -9.90 2.90 -12.94
C GLN A 172 -9.03 3.11 -11.68
N ALA A 173 -7.86 2.50 -11.62
CA ALA A 173 -6.92 2.66 -10.52
C ALA A 173 -5.95 3.84 -10.73
N SER A 174 -5.87 4.42 -11.91
CA SER A 174 -5.08 5.62 -12.17
C SER A 174 -5.72 6.85 -11.51
N THR A 175 -4.91 7.70 -10.89
CA THR A 175 -5.37 8.86 -10.12
C THR A 175 -4.98 10.21 -10.76
N ASN A 176 -4.23 10.21 -11.84
CA ASN A 176 -3.81 11.39 -12.58
C ASN A 176 -3.79 11.17 -14.10
#